data_95b07745954185e19c5db7c8d40fe4b3
#
_entry.id   95b07745954185e19c5db7c8d40fe4b3
#
_cell.length_a   1.000
_cell.length_b   1.000
_cell.length_c   1.000
_cell.angle_alpha   90.00
_cell.angle_beta   90.00
_cell.angle_gamma   90.00
#
_symmetry.space_group_name_H-M   'P 1'
#
loop_
_entity.id
_entity.type
_entity.pdbx_description
1 polymer ?
#
loop_
_entity_poly.entity_id
_entity_poly.type
_entity_poly.pdbx_seq_one_letter_code
_entity_poly.pdbx_strand_id
1 'polypeptide(L)'
;MKGIMEQGAYTVLTKLQKQGYEAYLVGGCVRDKQLHRPVKDYDIATSAKPEQVLDLFERTIPTGLQHGTVTVVLGAHHYEVTTFRKEAAYEQFRRPAEVQFIDSLHEDLQRRDFTMNAMALDQHGNLIDPFGGLADMEHGLLRCVGDASERFTEDALRMLRCIRFSAEYGLEVEAATWKALCEHSLLLKHIAMERVRMELERMIAGADPVKALGLLVSSGILRETKQALKLAQLNPQHMPAAIHLLLESDARWTYLFLSIGLNAAEIEADMRVLTFSVDQIKRVYKAAAAFYMLREGLLLNQDEYVQEPALEKKLEHLWKLGALTYGKAAWLTIYNILAVEPRWMESHGITVEAGSIVLSRGKEWLDALIVDSLKQLQVGGKELLAHMNNKSPGPWVTEVLNHLLQETALGRLPNETCLLIAEAEQFVKYHNL
;
A
#
# COMPACT_ATOMS: atom_id res chain seq x y z
N MET A 1 -31.67 -3.78 -12.42
CA MET A 1 -32.23 -3.23 -11.14
C MET A 1 -31.12 -2.41 -10.48
N LYS A 2 -31.43 -1.16 -10.05
CA LYS A 2 -30.49 -0.35 -9.27
C LYS A 2 -30.17 -1.08 -7.95
N GLY A 3 -28.91 -1.11 -7.54
CA GLY A 3 -28.52 -1.72 -6.26
C GLY A 3 -29.10 -0.94 -5.07
N ILE A 4 -29.17 -1.57 -3.89
CA ILE A 4 -29.76 -0.95 -2.67
C ILE A 4 -29.05 0.38 -2.34
N MET A 5 -27.74 0.43 -2.47
CA MET A 5 -26.95 1.65 -2.23
C MET A 5 -27.32 2.77 -3.22
N GLU A 6 -27.51 2.44 -4.49
CA GLU A 6 -27.93 3.41 -5.51
C GLU A 6 -29.33 3.95 -5.21
N GLN A 7 -30.27 3.10 -4.82
CA GLN A 7 -31.62 3.51 -4.43
C GLN A 7 -31.59 4.47 -3.23
N GLY A 8 -30.74 4.20 -2.25
CA GLY A 8 -30.54 5.09 -1.12
C GLY A 8 -29.99 6.46 -1.53
N ALA A 9 -29.01 6.52 -2.44
CA ALA A 9 -28.50 7.78 -2.96
C ALA A 9 -29.60 8.61 -3.63
N TYR A 10 -30.44 8.00 -4.50
CA TYR A 10 -31.58 8.69 -5.10
C TYR A 10 -32.65 9.08 -4.08
N THR A 11 -32.81 8.36 -2.98
CA THR A 11 -33.68 8.75 -1.86
C THR A 11 -33.18 10.03 -1.20
N VAL A 12 -31.86 10.14 -0.96
CA VAL A 12 -31.24 11.37 -0.44
C VAL A 12 -31.47 12.54 -1.38
N LEU A 13 -31.19 12.37 -2.69
CA LEU A 13 -31.43 13.40 -3.71
C LEU A 13 -32.87 13.88 -3.68
N THR A 14 -33.80 12.96 -3.76
CA THR A 14 -35.25 13.29 -3.83
C THR A 14 -35.70 14.03 -2.58
N LYS A 15 -35.17 13.68 -1.39
CA LYS A 15 -35.52 14.34 -0.13
C LYS A 15 -35.02 15.79 -0.10
N LEU A 16 -33.78 16.03 -0.56
CA LEU A 16 -33.23 17.39 -0.68
C LEU A 16 -34.05 18.24 -1.66
N GLN A 17 -34.34 17.69 -2.84
CA GLN A 17 -35.08 18.41 -3.87
C GLN A 17 -36.53 18.73 -3.49
N LYS A 18 -37.19 17.86 -2.71
CA LYS A 18 -38.53 18.15 -2.16
C LYS A 18 -38.57 19.35 -1.22
N GLN A 19 -37.43 19.70 -0.62
CA GLN A 19 -37.26 20.88 0.20
C GLN A 19 -36.81 22.13 -0.59
N GLY A 20 -36.71 22.01 -1.92
CA GLY A 20 -36.35 23.11 -2.82
C GLY A 20 -34.84 23.26 -3.04
N TYR A 21 -33.99 22.32 -2.54
CA TYR A 21 -32.56 22.36 -2.75
C TYR A 21 -32.17 21.65 -4.05
N GLU A 22 -31.22 22.18 -4.78
CA GLU A 22 -30.55 21.42 -5.84
C GLU A 22 -29.72 20.28 -5.23
N ALA A 23 -29.75 19.10 -5.88
CA ALA A 23 -28.97 17.96 -5.46
C ALA A 23 -28.66 17.04 -6.64
N TYR A 24 -27.41 16.57 -6.72
CA TYR A 24 -26.88 15.76 -7.80
C TYR A 24 -25.93 14.69 -7.28
N LEU A 25 -25.87 13.52 -7.94
CA LEU A 25 -24.72 12.60 -7.79
C LEU A 25 -23.54 13.22 -8.48
N VAL A 26 -22.34 13.10 -7.90
CA VAL A 26 -21.13 13.76 -8.43
C VAL A 26 -19.86 12.90 -8.26
N GLY A 27 -18.83 13.23 -9.02
CA GLY A 27 -17.48 12.67 -8.82
C GLY A 27 -17.34 11.22 -9.23
N GLY A 28 -16.72 10.41 -8.37
CA GLY A 28 -16.35 9.03 -8.67
C GLY A 28 -17.50 8.13 -9.09
N CYS A 29 -18.64 8.25 -8.44
CA CYS A 29 -19.83 7.43 -8.77
C CYS A 29 -20.38 7.73 -10.17
N VAL A 30 -20.33 8.99 -10.62
CA VAL A 30 -20.78 9.37 -11.98
C VAL A 30 -19.83 8.80 -13.02
N ARG A 31 -18.53 9.02 -12.85
CA ARG A 31 -17.49 8.45 -13.73
C ARG A 31 -17.63 6.94 -13.85
N ASP A 32 -17.69 6.22 -12.72
CA ASP A 32 -17.70 4.75 -12.71
C ASP A 32 -19.00 4.21 -13.33
N LYS A 33 -20.13 4.92 -13.17
CA LYS A 33 -21.38 4.60 -13.90
C LYS A 33 -21.22 4.74 -15.40
N GLN A 34 -20.62 5.84 -15.88
CA GLN A 34 -20.41 6.06 -17.33
C GLN A 34 -19.46 5.01 -17.92
N LEU A 35 -18.48 4.53 -17.14
CA LEU A 35 -17.55 3.48 -17.52
C LEU A 35 -18.08 2.05 -17.28
N HIS A 36 -19.34 1.90 -16.86
CA HIS A 36 -19.95 0.60 -16.49
C HIS A 36 -19.14 -0.18 -15.45
N ARG A 37 -18.42 0.52 -14.56
CA ARG A 37 -17.67 -0.05 -13.45
C ARG A 37 -18.53 -0.13 -12.19
N PRO A 38 -18.25 -1.07 -11.27
CA PRO A 38 -18.91 -1.11 -9.97
C PRO A 38 -18.69 0.17 -9.17
N VAL A 39 -19.78 0.82 -8.75
CA VAL A 39 -19.75 2.01 -7.90
C VAL A 39 -19.62 1.56 -6.45
N LYS A 40 -18.58 2.07 -5.74
CA LYS A 40 -18.28 1.72 -4.35
C LYS A 40 -19.00 2.61 -3.35
N ASP A 41 -19.11 3.89 -3.63
CA ASP A 41 -19.67 4.96 -2.80
C ASP A 41 -20.42 5.97 -3.67
N TYR A 42 -21.38 6.68 -3.08
CA TYR A 42 -22.15 7.69 -3.78
C TYR A 42 -22.00 9.03 -3.07
N ASP A 43 -21.36 9.97 -3.77
CA ASP A 43 -21.20 11.35 -3.33
C ASP A 43 -22.33 12.20 -3.91
N ILE A 44 -22.88 13.08 -3.09
CA ILE A 44 -23.96 13.98 -3.43
C ILE A 44 -23.48 15.41 -3.22
N ALA A 45 -23.67 16.25 -4.23
CA ALA A 45 -23.47 17.69 -4.10
C ALA A 45 -24.85 18.39 -4.06
N THR A 46 -24.99 19.43 -3.22
CA THR A 46 -26.28 20.12 -3.00
C THR A 46 -26.10 21.60 -2.73
N SER A 47 -27.14 22.39 -3.03
CA SER A 47 -27.24 23.79 -2.58
C SER A 47 -27.61 23.92 -1.09
N ALA A 48 -28.11 22.84 -0.44
CA ALA A 48 -28.39 22.85 0.99
C ALA A 48 -27.11 23.05 1.81
N LYS A 49 -27.15 23.95 2.79
CA LYS A 49 -26.03 24.15 3.74
C LYS A 49 -25.96 22.98 4.73
N PRO A 50 -24.80 22.75 5.36
CA PRO A 50 -24.61 21.61 6.28
C PRO A 50 -25.69 21.53 7.36
N GLU A 51 -26.09 22.64 7.96
CA GLU A 51 -27.10 22.69 9.01
C GLU A 51 -28.46 22.20 8.47
N GLN A 52 -28.81 22.60 7.26
CA GLN A 52 -30.06 22.20 6.61
C GLN A 52 -30.06 20.68 6.27
N VAL A 53 -28.90 20.13 5.93
CA VAL A 53 -28.74 18.67 5.75
C VAL A 53 -28.90 17.94 7.08
N LEU A 54 -28.31 18.45 8.17
CA LEU A 54 -28.43 17.88 9.51
C LEU A 54 -29.90 17.86 9.97
N ASP A 55 -30.63 18.95 9.75
CA ASP A 55 -32.06 19.08 10.14
C ASP A 55 -32.99 18.20 9.32
N LEU A 56 -32.62 17.95 8.05
CA LEU A 56 -33.44 17.18 7.12
C LEU A 56 -33.40 15.67 7.36
N PHE A 57 -32.27 15.11 7.82
CA PHE A 57 -32.07 13.67 7.96
C PHE A 57 -31.96 13.25 9.43
N GLU A 58 -32.67 12.17 9.79
CA GLU A 58 -32.73 11.67 11.17
C GLU A 58 -31.40 11.15 11.69
N ARG A 59 -30.56 10.56 10.78
CA ARG A 59 -29.24 9.99 11.15
C ARG A 59 -28.18 10.58 10.26
N THR A 60 -27.35 11.40 10.88
CA THR A 60 -26.24 12.09 10.22
C THR A 60 -24.97 12.00 11.06
N ILE A 61 -23.81 12.10 10.41
CA ILE A 61 -22.50 12.18 11.06
C ILE A 61 -21.82 13.45 10.49
N PRO A 62 -21.41 14.39 11.35
CA PRO A 62 -20.79 15.65 10.93
C PRO A 62 -19.30 15.44 10.57
N THR A 63 -19.02 14.65 9.54
CA THR A 63 -17.67 14.20 9.18
C THR A 63 -16.75 15.30 8.66
N GLY A 64 -17.28 16.41 8.16
CA GLY A 64 -16.48 17.47 7.54
C GLY A 64 -17.20 18.83 7.47
N LEU A 65 -17.87 19.26 8.53
CA LEU A 65 -18.68 20.50 8.57
C LEU A 65 -17.92 21.72 8.06
N GLN A 66 -16.66 21.89 8.49
CA GLN A 66 -15.80 23.02 8.03
C GLN A 66 -15.51 22.97 6.54
N HIS A 67 -15.79 21.85 5.87
CA HIS A 67 -15.64 21.68 4.42
C HIS A 67 -17.00 21.51 3.72
N GLY A 68 -18.10 21.69 4.44
CA GLY A 68 -19.44 21.59 3.91
C GLY A 68 -19.96 20.17 3.72
N THR A 69 -19.31 19.15 4.33
CA THR A 69 -19.71 17.74 4.15
C THR A 69 -20.39 17.19 5.39
N VAL A 70 -21.53 16.53 5.17
CA VAL A 70 -22.29 15.76 6.16
C VAL A 70 -22.50 14.35 5.62
N THR A 71 -22.25 13.33 6.42
CA THR A 71 -22.56 11.95 6.06
C THR A 71 -23.99 11.63 6.49
N VAL A 72 -24.87 11.33 5.56
CA VAL A 72 -26.23 10.85 5.79
C VAL A 72 -26.21 9.32 5.89
N VAL A 73 -26.85 8.76 6.91
CA VAL A 73 -26.92 7.31 7.15
C VAL A 73 -28.31 6.80 6.85
N LEU A 74 -28.45 5.94 5.83
CA LEU A 74 -29.69 5.25 5.49
C LEU A 74 -29.49 3.73 5.59
N GLY A 75 -30.10 3.11 6.61
CA GLY A 75 -29.89 1.70 6.91
C GLY A 75 -28.44 1.43 7.27
N ALA A 76 -27.78 0.55 6.50
CA ALA A 76 -26.36 0.22 6.64
C ALA A 76 -25.43 1.05 5.75
N HIS A 77 -25.96 1.99 4.95
CA HIS A 77 -25.18 2.73 3.96
C HIS A 77 -24.97 4.17 4.36
N HIS A 78 -23.81 4.69 3.97
CA HIS A 78 -23.37 6.06 4.22
C HIS A 78 -23.32 6.82 2.89
N TYR A 79 -23.79 8.07 2.89
CA TYR A 79 -23.79 8.95 1.73
C TYR A 79 -23.16 10.28 2.11
N GLU A 80 -22.08 10.65 1.44
CA GLU A 80 -21.46 11.95 1.64
C GLU A 80 -22.27 13.02 0.90
N VAL A 81 -22.84 13.96 1.65
CA VAL A 81 -23.59 15.10 1.13
C VAL A 81 -22.77 16.35 1.36
N THR A 82 -22.31 16.96 0.28
CA THR A 82 -21.44 18.15 0.32
C THR A 82 -22.17 19.35 -0.27
N THR A 83 -22.20 20.44 0.47
CA THR A 83 -22.72 21.72 -0.01
C THR A 83 -21.86 22.24 -1.15
N PHE A 84 -22.48 22.78 -2.22
CA PHE A 84 -21.75 23.45 -3.30
C PHE A 84 -20.85 24.52 -2.72
N ARG A 85 -19.60 24.52 -3.16
CA ARG A 85 -18.61 25.40 -2.61
C ARG A 85 -17.61 25.90 -3.64
N LYS A 86 -17.14 27.10 -3.42
CA LYS A 86 -15.97 27.66 -4.05
C LYS A 86 -14.86 27.71 -3.03
N GLU A 87 -13.69 27.38 -3.43
CA GLU A 87 -12.53 27.41 -2.59
C GLU A 87 -11.80 28.74 -2.86
N ALA A 88 -11.80 29.66 -1.88
CA ALA A 88 -11.03 30.89 -1.94
C ALA A 88 -9.57 30.58 -1.61
N ALA A 89 -8.66 31.45 -2.00
CA ALA A 89 -7.20 31.35 -1.89
C ALA A 89 -6.66 30.18 -1.06
N TYR A 90 -5.82 29.34 -1.66
CA TYR A 90 -5.24 28.19 -0.98
C TYR A 90 -4.03 28.58 -0.14
N GLU A 91 -4.01 28.16 1.12
CA GLU A 91 -2.83 28.26 1.96
C GLU A 91 -1.92 27.04 1.78
N GLN A 92 -0.65 27.30 1.50
CA GLN A 92 0.41 26.28 1.39
C GLN A 92 0.10 25.13 0.42
N PHE A 93 -0.57 25.40 -0.70
CA PHE A 93 -0.88 24.41 -1.76
C PHE A 93 -1.67 23.17 -1.27
N ARG A 94 -2.49 23.33 -0.21
CA ARG A 94 -3.17 22.19 0.43
C ARG A 94 -4.60 22.46 0.88
N ARG A 95 -4.85 23.60 1.54
CA ARG A 95 -6.16 23.91 2.14
C ARG A 95 -6.69 25.20 1.58
N PRO A 96 -7.95 25.26 1.20
CA PRO A 96 -8.58 26.53 0.99
C PRO A 96 -8.52 27.31 2.31
N ALA A 97 -8.05 28.56 2.26
CA ALA A 97 -8.01 29.44 3.41
C ALA A 97 -9.42 29.68 3.95
N GLU A 98 -10.40 29.66 3.04
CA GLU A 98 -11.81 29.87 3.35
C GLU A 98 -12.67 29.06 2.37
N VAL A 99 -13.73 28.43 2.87
CA VAL A 99 -14.73 27.72 2.08
C VAL A 99 -15.96 28.62 1.97
N GLN A 100 -16.25 29.09 0.79
CA GLN A 100 -17.45 29.87 0.51
C GLN A 100 -18.53 28.93 -0.08
N PHE A 101 -19.66 28.84 0.58
CA PHE A 101 -20.81 28.13 0.02
C PHE A 101 -21.45 28.95 -1.10
N ILE A 102 -21.81 28.26 -2.18
CA ILE A 102 -22.39 28.83 -3.40
C ILE A 102 -23.64 28.05 -3.79
N ASP A 103 -24.40 28.63 -4.72
CA ASP A 103 -25.63 27.98 -5.21
C ASP A 103 -25.47 27.40 -6.64
N SER A 104 -24.27 27.42 -7.20
CA SER A 104 -23.98 27.01 -8.58
C SER A 104 -23.30 25.64 -8.63
N LEU A 105 -23.96 24.64 -9.20
CA LEU A 105 -23.37 23.34 -9.54
C LEU A 105 -22.16 23.50 -10.46
N HIS A 106 -22.27 24.39 -11.47
CA HIS A 106 -21.17 24.60 -12.43
C HIS A 106 -19.87 25.02 -11.73
N GLU A 107 -19.94 25.97 -10.78
CA GLU A 107 -18.76 26.43 -10.04
C GLU A 107 -18.21 25.32 -9.10
N ASP A 108 -19.09 24.49 -8.50
CA ASP A 108 -18.63 23.33 -7.71
C ASP A 108 -17.91 22.30 -8.56
N LEU A 109 -18.40 22.04 -9.79
CA LEU A 109 -17.72 21.14 -10.72
C LEU A 109 -16.41 21.74 -11.23
N GLN A 110 -16.33 23.05 -11.44
CA GLN A 110 -15.14 23.74 -11.95
C GLN A 110 -13.93 23.66 -11.02
N ARG A 111 -14.10 23.61 -9.70
CA ARG A 111 -13.01 23.48 -8.73
C ARG A 111 -12.43 22.07 -8.62
N ARG A 112 -13.02 21.08 -9.28
CA ARG A 112 -12.59 19.68 -9.22
C ARG A 112 -11.28 19.47 -9.96
N ASP A 113 -10.64 18.32 -9.73
CA ASP A 113 -9.32 18.00 -10.26
C ASP A 113 -9.34 17.74 -11.78
N PHE A 114 -10.13 16.74 -12.22
CA PHE A 114 -10.14 16.26 -13.60
C PHE A 114 -11.55 16.27 -14.18
N THR A 115 -11.62 16.47 -15.51
CA THR A 115 -12.89 16.51 -16.25
C THR A 115 -13.76 15.28 -16.00
N MET A 116 -13.16 14.08 -15.96
CA MET A 116 -13.84 12.82 -15.66
C MET A 116 -14.48 12.76 -14.26
N ASN A 117 -14.05 13.61 -13.32
CA ASN A 117 -14.59 13.71 -11.96
C ASN A 117 -15.48 14.95 -11.79
N ALA A 118 -15.58 15.80 -12.82
CA ALA A 118 -16.35 17.04 -12.84
C ALA A 118 -17.67 16.90 -13.60
N MET A 119 -18.31 15.74 -13.45
CA MET A 119 -19.61 15.40 -13.99
C MET A 119 -20.63 15.21 -12.88
N ALA A 120 -21.90 15.42 -13.19
CA ALA A 120 -23.01 15.21 -12.28
C ALA A 120 -24.16 14.42 -12.95
N LEU A 121 -24.97 13.73 -12.14
CA LEU A 121 -26.22 13.12 -12.57
C LEU A 121 -27.38 13.69 -11.76
N ASP A 122 -28.45 14.08 -12.46
CA ASP A 122 -29.67 14.51 -11.81
C ASP A 122 -30.51 13.31 -11.28
N GLN A 123 -31.66 13.61 -10.67
CA GLN A 123 -32.57 12.59 -10.14
C GLN A 123 -33.16 11.65 -11.22
N HIS A 124 -33.15 12.08 -12.48
CA HIS A 124 -33.66 11.32 -13.61
C HIS A 124 -32.56 10.50 -14.29
N GLY A 125 -31.30 10.70 -13.87
CA GLY A 125 -30.11 10.06 -14.45
C GLY A 125 -29.58 10.79 -15.67
N ASN A 126 -30.02 12.05 -15.93
CA ASN A 126 -29.46 12.86 -17.01
C ASN A 126 -28.04 13.32 -16.60
N LEU A 127 -27.09 13.18 -17.52
CA LEU A 127 -25.71 13.62 -17.33
C LEU A 127 -25.58 15.13 -17.53
N ILE A 128 -24.90 15.78 -16.59
CA ILE A 128 -24.49 17.18 -16.66
C ILE A 128 -22.95 17.16 -16.71
N ASP A 129 -22.38 17.51 -17.84
CA ASP A 129 -20.95 17.43 -18.13
C ASP A 129 -20.46 18.74 -18.80
N PRO A 130 -20.32 19.81 -18.03
CA PRO A 130 -19.94 21.11 -18.58
C PRO A 130 -18.48 21.19 -19.06
N PHE A 131 -17.63 20.22 -18.68
CA PHE A 131 -16.20 20.23 -18.98
C PHE A 131 -15.77 19.12 -19.93
N GLY A 132 -16.70 18.34 -20.49
CA GLY A 132 -16.41 17.31 -21.48
C GLY A 132 -15.74 16.06 -20.94
N GLY A 133 -15.98 15.73 -19.68
CA GLY A 133 -15.35 14.57 -19.02
C GLY A 133 -15.71 13.23 -19.67
N LEU A 134 -16.95 13.08 -20.18
CA LEU A 134 -17.36 11.89 -20.92
C LEU A 134 -16.57 11.74 -22.21
N ALA A 135 -16.47 12.80 -23.00
CA ALA A 135 -15.71 12.80 -24.25
C ALA A 135 -14.22 12.54 -24.02
N ASP A 136 -13.61 13.14 -22.98
CA ASP A 136 -12.23 12.84 -22.61
C ASP A 136 -12.02 11.35 -22.28
N MET A 137 -12.92 10.75 -21.51
CA MET A 137 -12.85 9.30 -21.19
C MET A 137 -13.02 8.42 -22.44
N GLU A 138 -13.94 8.77 -23.35
CA GLU A 138 -14.14 8.05 -24.61
C GLU A 138 -12.90 8.12 -25.52
N HIS A 139 -12.16 9.23 -25.48
CA HIS A 139 -10.89 9.40 -26.19
C HIS A 139 -9.68 8.85 -25.42
N GLY A 140 -9.89 8.25 -24.25
CA GLY A 140 -8.82 7.73 -23.43
C GLY A 140 -7.92 8.80 -22.80
N LEU A 141 -8.42 10.01 -22.56
CA LEU A 141 -7.67 11.16 -22.04
C LEU A 141 -7.98 11.45 -20.57
N LEU A 142 -6.95 11.81 -19.82
CA LEU A 142 -7.04 12.41 -18.50
C LEU A 142 -6.63 13.88 -18.58
N ARG A 143 -7.56 14.77 -18.33
CA ARG A 143 -7.40 16.22 -18.43
C ARG A 143 -7.82 16.92 -17.13
N CYS A 144 -7.08 17.94 -16.72
CA CYS A 144 -7.51 18.85 -15.64
C CYS A 144 -8.73 19.68 -16.04
N VAL A 145 -9.55 20.07 -15.07
CA VAL A 145 -10.61 21.04 -15.28
C VAL A 145 -10.01 22.44 -15.42
N GLY A 146 -10.21 23.10 -16.54
CA GLY A 146 -9.64 24.43 -16.81
C GLY A 146 -8.11 24.40 -16.97
N ASP A 147 -7.41 25.32 -16.32
CA ASP A 147 -5.95 25.42 -16.38
C ASP A 147 -5.29 24.46 -15.40
N ALA A 148 -4.43 23.57 -15.90
CA ALA A 148 -3.77 22.55 -15.08
C ALA A 148 -2.78 23.16 -14.07
N SER A 149 -2.12 24.26 -14.42
CA SER A 149 -1.20 24.95 -13.52
C SER A 149 -1.93 25.54 -12.32
N GLU A 150 -3.12 26.11 -12.53
CA GLU A 150 -3.98 26.57 -11.43
C GLU A 150 -4.39 25.40 -10.55
N ARG A 151 -4.87 24.30 -11.13
CA ARG A 151 -5.32 23.11 -10.37
C ARG A 151 -4.21 22.51 -9.51
N PHE A 152 -2.97 22.45 -10.00
CA PHE A 152 -1.84 21.91 -9.24
C PHE A 152 -1.31 22.87 -8.18
N THR A 153 -1.42 24.17 -8.39
CA THR A 153 -1.07 25.18 -7.37
C THR A 153 -2.11 25.26 -6.24
N GLU A 154 -3.37 24.92 -6.49
CA GLU A 154 -4.40 24.80 -5.46
C GLU A 154 -4.16 23.60 -4.52
N ASP A 155 -4.01 22.40 -5.04
CA ASP A 155 -3.65 21.20 -4.28
C ASP A 155 -2.62 20.37 -5.07
N ALA A 156 -1.36 20.47 -4.65
CA ALA A 156 -0.26 19.76 -5.29
C ALA A 156 -0.42 18.21 -5.26
N LEU A 157 -1.26 17.66 -4.35
CA LEU A 157 -1.57 16.22 -4.36
C LEU A 157 -2.27 15.79 -5.66
N ARG A 158 -2.95 16.72 -6.34
CA ARG A 158 -3.60 16.43 -7.63
C ARG A 158 -2.62 15.90 -8.67
N MET A 159 -1.33 16.22 -8.57
CA MET A 159 -0.28 15.66 -9.44
C MET A 159 -0.12 14.15 -9.23
N LEU A 160 -0.06 13.67 -7.98
CA LEU A 160 -0.04 12.23 -7.70
C LEU A 160 -1.37 11.56 -8.07
N ARG A 161 -2.50 12.23 -7.84
CA ARG A 161 -3.82 11.76 -8.29
C ARG A 161 -3.89 11.62 -9.81
N CYS A 162 -3.26 12.54 -10.58
CA CYS A 162 -3.15 12.45 -12.03
C CYS A 162 -2.48 11.13 -12.45
N ILE A 163 -1.32 10.84 -11.89
CA ILE A 163 -0.58 9.59 -12.17
C ILE A 163 -1.45 8.37 -11.82
N ARG A 164 -2.06 8.38 -10.62
CA ARG A 164 -2.92 7.28 -10.18
C ARG A 164 -4.11 7.06 -11.11
N PHE A 165 -4.84 8.10 -11.45
CA PHE A 165 -6.02 7.97 -12.31
C PHE A 165 -5.66 7.55 -13.73
N SER A 166 -4.55 8.06 -14.28
CA SER A 166 -4.05 7.58 -15.58
C SER A 166 -3.84 6.06 -15.57
N ALA A 167 -3.20 5.53 -14.53
CA ALA A 167 -2.94 4.09 -14.41
C ALA A 167 -4.22 3.29 -14.10
N GLU A 168 -5.07 3.77 -13.19
CA GLU A 168 -6.27 3.06 -12.73
C GLU A 168 -7.34 2.92 -13.83
N TYR A 169 -7.45 3.93 -14.70
CA TYR A 169 -8.45 3.98 -15.78
C TYR A 169 -7.87 3.73 -17.17
N GLY A 170 -6.55 3.52 -17.28
CA GLY A 170 -5.87 3.28 -18.56
C GLY A 170 -5.84 4.51 -19.47
N LEU A 171 -6.01 5.72 -18.91
CA LEU A 171 -6.08 6.97 -19.65
C LEU A 171 -4.68 7.55 -19.89
N GLU A 172 -4.48 8.18 -21.04
CA GLU A 172 -3.28 8.98 -21.31
C GLU A 172 -3.45 10.39 -20.74
N VAL A 173 -2.40 10.91 -20.09
CA VAL A 173 -2.44 12.26 -19.56
C VAL A 173 -2.33 13.26 -20.72
N GLU A 174 -3.27 14.20 -20.81
CA GLU A 174 -3.23 15.26 -21.82
C GLU A 174 -1.90 16.04 -21.74
N ALA A 175 -1.34 16.41 -22.90
CA ALA A 175 -0.01 17.02 -23.00
C ALA A 175 0.15 18.28 -22.14
N ALA A 176 -0.86 19.18 -22.11
CA ALA A 176 -0.82 20.39 -21.29
C ALA A 176 -0.87 20.07 -19.79
N THR A 177 -1.71 19.09 -19.40
CA THR A 177 -1.81 18.59 -18.02
C THR A 177 -0.49 17.95 -17.57
N TRP A 178 0.14 17.13 -18.42
CA TRP A 178 1.44 16.51 -18.13
C TRP A 178 2.56 17.53 -18.00
N LYS A 179 2.61 18.51 -18.91
CA LYS A 179 3.60 19.59 -18.86
C LYS A 179 3.48 20.36 -17.55
N ALA A 180 2.26 20.77 -17.19
CA ALA A 180 2.02 21.49 -15.92
C ALA A 180 2.41 20.64 -14.70
N LEU A 181 2.14 19.31 -14.70
CA LEU A 181 2.56 18.41 -13.64
C LEU A 181 4.08 18.43 -13.45
N CYS A 182 4.85 18.32 -14.54
CA CYS A 182 6.31 18.36 -14.46
C CYS A 182 6.83 19.72 -13.99
N GLU A 183 6.26 20.82 -14.48
CA GLU A 183 6.66 22.20 -14.11
C GLU A 183 6.36 22.52 -12.63
N HIS A 184 5.30 21.97 -12.08
CA HIS A 184 4.87 22.22 -10.70
C HIS A 184 5.28 21.12 -9.70
N SER A 185 6.05 20.11 -10.11
CA SER A 185 6.46 18.98 -9.27
C SER A 185 7.06 19.40 -7.92
N LEU A 186 7.84 20.48 -7.87
CA LEU A 186 8.42 21.07 -6.66
C LEU A 186 7.41 21.40 -5.57
N LEU A 187 6.13 21.61 -5.91
CA LEU A 187 5.08 21.88 -4.93
C LEU A 187 4.76 20.68 -4.05
N LEU A 188 5.15 19.47 -4.45
CA LEU A 188 4.91 18.26 -3.65
C LEU A 188 5.58 18.32 -2.27
N LYS A 189 6.66 19.12 -2.10
CA LYS A 189 7.32 19.36 -0.81
C LYS A 189 6.38 19.94 0.28
N HIS A 190 5.25 20.52 -0.11
CA HIS A 190 4.28 21.07 0.82
C HIS A 190 3.24 20.04 1.28
N ILE A 191 3.20 18.87 0.64
CA ILE A 191 2.24 17.81 0.94
C ILE A 191 2.74 16.93 2.10
N ALA A 192 1.84 16.62 3.03
CA ALA A 192 2.14 15.70 4.12
C ALA A 192 2.45 14.30 3.58
N MET A 193 3.50 13.66 4.13
CA MET A 193 3.96 12.33 3.68
C MET A 193 2.88 11.25 3.78
N GLU A 194 1.97 11.37 4.73
CA GLU A 194 0.80 10.48 4.85
C GLU A 194 -0.10 10.54 3.60
N ARG A 195 -0.37 11.75 3.06
CA ARG A 195 -1.16 11.90 1.83
C ARG A 195 -0.41 11.34 0.61
N VAL A 196 0.91 11.54 0.55
CA VAL A 196 1.77 10.94 -0.48
C VAL A 196 1.68 9.42 -0.40
N ARG A 197 1.84 8.83 0.80
CA ARG A 197 1.69 7.38 1.01
C ARG A 197 0.35 6.87 0.51
N MET A 198 -0.75 7.53 0.88
CA MET A 198 -2.10 7.08 0.49
C MET A 198 -2.28 7.01 -1.04
N GLU A 199 -1.72 7.95 -1.79
CA GLU A 199 -1.76 7.89 -3.26
C GLU A 199 -0.85 6.78 -3.80
N LEU A 200 0.37 6.61 -3.26
CA LEU A 200 1.27 5.51 -3.63
C LEU A 200 0.66 4.13 -3.33
N GLU A 201 0.05 3.94 -2.16
CA GLU A 201 -0.64 2.69 -1.83
C GLU A 201 -1.75 2.35 -2.84
N ARG A 202 -2.54 3.37 -3.22
CA ARG A 202 -3.59 3.20 -4.24
C ARG A 202 -3.02 2.90 -5.63
N MET A 203 -1.90 3.49 -6.00
CA MET A 203 -1.20 3.20 -7.26
C MET A 203 -0.71 1.76 -7.28
N ILE A 204 -0.02 1.33 -6.21
CA ILE A 204 0.57 -0.01 -6.10
C ILE A 204 -0.51 -1.10 -6.00
N ALA A 205 -1.64 -0.80 -5.35
CA ALA A 205 -2.79 -1.72 -5.26
C ALA A 205 -3.70 -1.66 -6.50
N GLY A 206 -3.53 -0.65 -7.37
CA GLY A 206 -4.41 -0.35 -8.49
C GLY A 206 -4.37 -1.37 -9.64
N ALA A 207 -5.07 -1.04 -10.71
CA ALA A 207 -5.22 -1.91 -11.87
C ALA A 207 -3.92 -2.05 -12.68
N ASP A 208 -3.15 -0.97 -12.81
CA ASP A 208 -1.88 -0.97 -13.54
C ASP A 208 -0.79 -0.25 -12.72
N PRO A 209 -0.21 -0.93 -11.72
CA PRO A 209 0.87 -0.38 -10.93
C PRO A 209 2.14 -0.10 -11.74
N VAL A 210 2.39 -0.84 -12.81
CA VAL A 210 3.57 -0.65 -13.67
C VAL A 210 3.49 0.66 -14.42
N LYS A 211 2.32 1.00 -15.01
CA LYS A 211 2.08 2.31 -15.63
C LYS A 211 2.24 3.44 -14.61
N ALA A 212 1.69 3.29 -13.40
CA ALA A 212 1.82 4.29 -12.34
C ALA A 212 3.29 4.54 -11.98
N LEU A 213 4.07 3.47 -11.75
CA LEU A 213 5.50 3.56 -11.46
C LEU A 213 6.28 4.20 -12.61
N GLY A 214 5.96 3.86 -13.86
CA GLY A 214 6.55 4.47 -15.07
C GLY A 214 6.32 5.98 -15.14
N LEU A 215 5.11 6.44 -14.81
CA LEU A 215 4.78 7.87 -14.78
C LEU A 215 5.46 8.59 -13.59
N LEU A 216 5.60 7.94 -12.42
CA LEU A 216 6.39 8.48 -11.31
C LEU A 216 7.86 8.68 -11.70
N VAL A 217 8.44 7.71 -12.41
CA VAL A 217 9.81 7.83 -12.93
C VAL A 217 9.93 8.94 -13.95
N SER A 218 9.04 8.99 -14.94
CA SER A 218 9.08 9.96 -16.03
C SER A 218 8.89 11.40 -15.57
N SER A 219 8.06 11.62 -14.54
CA SER A 219 7.85 12.95 -13.93
C SER A 219 8.95 13.34 -12.95
N GLY A 220 9.66 12.38 -12.37
CA GLY A 220 10.65 12.63 -11.31
C GLY A 220 10.05 13.16 -9.99
N ILE A 221 8.74 13.21 -9.86
CA ILE A 221 8.02 13.89 -8.78
C ILE A 221 8.35 13.37 -7.37
N LEU A 222 8.76 12.10 -7.23
CA LEU A 222 9.14 11.55 -5.92
C LEU A 222 10.42 12.17 -5.34
N ARG A 223 11.24 12.85 -6.15
CA ARG A 223 12.42 13.58 -5.69
C ARG A 223 12.04 14.87 -4.97
N GLU A 224 10.83 15.35 -5.20
CA GLU A 224 10.31 16.64 -4.71
C GLU A 224 9.39 16.46 -3.48
N THR A 225 9.41 15.30 -2.84
CA THR A 225 8.66 15.07 -1.60
C THR A 225 9.23 15.88 -0.43
N LYS A 226 8.39 16.20 0.56
CA LYS A 226 8.76 16.98 1.75
C LYS A 226 9.97 16.42 2.50
N GLN A 227 10.09 15.10 2.53
CA GLN A 227 11.24 14.38 3.08
C GLN A 227 11.77 13.46 1.98
N ALA A 228 13.09 13.38 1.87
CA ALA A 228 13.74 12.56 0.85
C ALA A 228 13.38 11.08 1.02
N LEU A 229 13.09 10.42 -0.10
CA LEU A 229 12.81 8.99 -0.19
C LEU A 229 13.87 8.29 -1.03
N LYS A 230 14.38 7.16 -0.55
CA LYS A 230 15.21 6.25 -1.35
C LYS A 230 14.39 5.65 -2.52
N LEU A 231 13.09 5.50 -2.34
CA LEU A 231 12.16 5.10 -3.40
C LEU A 231 12.26 5.99 -4.66
N ALA A 232 12.70 7.25 -4.53
CA ALA A 232 12.94 8.14 -5.66
C ALA A 232 14.10 7.70 -6.59
N GLN A 233 14.87 6.66 -6.22
CA GLN A 233 15.88 6.02 -7.07
C GLN A 233 15.27 5.07 -8.11
N LEU A 234 13.96 4.81 -8.03
CA LEU A 234 13.25 4.00 -9.02
C LEU A 234 13.55 4.52 -10.45
N ASN A 235 13.89 3.61 -11.33
CA ASN A 235 14.26 3.91 -12.71
C ASN A 235 13.78 2.78 -13.63
N PRO A 236 13.78 2.98 -14.97
CA PRO A 236 13.24 1.99 -15.92
C PRO A 236 13.91 0.62 -15.87
N GLN A 237 15.19 0.54 -15.46
CA GLN A 237 15.95 -0.72 -15.41
C GLN A 237 15.57 -1.60 -14.22
N HIS A 238 14.98 -1.00 -13.19
CA HIS A 238 14.63 -1.65 -11.91
C HIS A 238 13.12 -1.65 -11.67
N MET A 239 12.33 -1.71 -12.74
CA MET A 239 10.87 -1.77 -12.63
C MET A 239 10.41 -3.15 -12.21
N PRO A 240 9.58 -3.28 -11.16
CA PRO A 240 8.99 -4.56 -10.76
C PRO A 240 7.85 -4.95 -11.71
N ALA A 241 8.19 -5.51 -12.87
CA ALA A 241 7.24 -5.76 -13.97
C ALA A 241 6.07 -6.67 -13.57
N ALA A 242 6.31 -7.63 -12.69
CA ALA A 242 5.29 -8.60 -12.23
C ALA A 242 4.51 -8.16 -10.97
N ILE A 243 4.67 -6.90 -10.51
CA ILE A 243 4.07 -6.41 -9.25
C ILE A 243 2.53 -6.58 -9.21
N HIS A 244 1.87 -6.47 -10.37
CA HIS A 244 0.42 -6.61 -10.51
C HIS A 244 -0.08 -8.03 -10.24
N LEU A 245 0.79 -9.04 -10.34
CA LEU A 245 0.45 -10.46 -10.08
C LEU A 245 0.47 -10.80 -8.58
N LEU A 246 1.10 -9.97 -7.76
CA LEU A 246 1.12 -10.13 -6.32
C LEU A 246 -0.22 -9.66 -5.71
N LEU A 247 -0.82 -10.48 -4.86
CA LEU A 247 -2.11 -10.17 -4.23
C LEU A 247 -1.94 -9.32 -2.96
N GLU A 248 -0.90 -9.63 -2.18
CA GLU A 248 -0.66 -9.02 -0.87
C GLU A 248 0.08 -7.68 -0.99
N SER A 249 -0.44 -6.64 -0.33
CA SER A 249 0.18 -5.31 -0.33
C SER A 249 1.63 -5.33 0.16
N ASP A 250 1.90 -6.08 1.23
CA ASP A 250 3.25 -6.17 1.79
C ASP A 250 4.24 -6.83 0.80
N ALA A 251 3.78 -7.81 0.02
CA ALA A 251 4.58 -8.42 -1.03
C ALA A 251 4.88 -7.44 -2.17
N ARG A 252 3.89 -6.62 -2.59
CA ARG A 252 4.09 -5.58 -3.61
C ARG A 252 5.11 -4.54 -3.16
N TRP A 253 5.02 -4.07 -1.91
CA TRP A 253 5.97 -3.12 -1.35
C TRP A 253 7.37 -3.72 -1.19
N THR A 254 7.47 -4.95 -0.67
CA THR A 254 8.74 -5.66 -0.56
C THR A 254 9.42 -5.82 -1.93
N TYR A 255 8.65 -6.26 -2.93
CA TYR A 255 9.14 -6.44 -4.29
C TYR A 255 9.62 -5.13 -4.90
N LEU A 256 8.84 -4.03 -4.77
CA LEU A 256 9.22 -2.71 -5.25
C LEU A 256 10.54 -2.23 -4.64
N PHE A 257 10.66 -2.27 -3.31
CA PHE A 257 11.86 -1.80 -2.64
C PHE A 257 13.09 -2.65 -2.94
N LEU A 258 12.95 -3.95 -2.95
CA LEU A 258 14.06 -4.85 -3.29
C LEU A 258 14.48 -4.70 -4.74
N SER A 259 13.55 -4.50 -5.69
CA SER A 259 13.87 -4.30 -7.11
C SER A 259 14.77 -3.09 -7.35
N ILE A 260 14.65 -2.05 -6.54
CA ILE A 260 15.54 -0.87 -6.61
C ILE A 260 16.80 -1.00 -5.74
N GLY A 261 17.02 -2.18 -5.15
CA GLY A 261 18.24 -2.51 -4.40
C GLY A 261 18.31 -1.98 -2.98
N LEU A 262 17.18 -1.55 -2.37
CA LEU A 262 17.19 -1.05 -0.99
C LEU A 262 17.35 -2.19 0.01
N ASN A 263 18.28 -2.03 0.97
CA ASN A 263 18.42 -2.93 2.09
C ASN A 263 17.29 -2.74 3.13
N ALA A 264 17.18 -3.68 4.07
CA ALA A 264 16.09 -3.69 5.05
C ALA A 264 16.01 -2.40 5.91
N ALA A 265 17.16 -1.82 6.28
CA ALA A 265 17.21 -0.59 7.07
C ALA A 265 16.76 0.64 6.25
N GLU A 266 17.13 0.71 4.98
CA GLU A 266 16.69 1.77 4.06
C GLU A 266 15.19 1.68 3.78
N ILE A 267 14.66 0.47 3.62
CA ILE A 267 13.21 0.21 3.47
C ILE A 267 12.47 0.68 4.72
N GLU A 268 12.94 0.31 5.91
CA GLU A 268 12.35 0.76 7.17
C GLU A 268 12.34 2.29 7.27
N ALA A 269 13.44 2.95 6.90
CA ALA A 269 13.55 4.41 6.91
C ALA A 269 12.53 5.07 5.98
N ASP A 270 12.42 4.63 4.73
CA ASP A 270 11.44 5.15 3.77
C ASP A 270 10.00 4.93 4.24
N MET A 271 9.68 3.74 4.75
CA MET A 271 8.35 3.44 5.25
C MET A 271 7.97 4.27 6.48
N ARG A 272 8.93 4.59 7.36
CA ARG A 272 8.72 5.52 8.48
C ARG A 272 8.46 6.94 7.99
N VAL A 273 9.23 7.43 7.03
CA VAL A 273 9.02 8.72 6.39
C VAL A 273 7.65 8.81 5.75
N LEU A 274 7.21 7.75 5.09
CA LEU A 274 5.88 7.61 4.49
C LEU A 274 4.77 7.36 5.53
N THR A 275 5.09 7.30 6.82
CA THR A 275 4.12 7.11 7.91
C THR A 275 3.30 5.82 7.84
N PHE A 276 3.89 4.72 7.40
CA PHE A 276 3.27 3.41 7.49
C PHE A 276 3.05 2.96 8.94
N SER A 277 2.13 2.03 9.17
CA SER A 277 1.94 1.45 10.49
C SER A 277 3.18 0.64 10.92
N VAL A 278 3.46 0.63 12.22
CA VAL A 278 4.60 -0.12 12.79
C VAL A 278 4.55 -1.60 12.41
N ASP A 279 3.36 -2.18 12.39
CA ASP A 279 3.18 -3.59 12.04
C ASP A 279 3.49 -3.86 10.56
N GLN A 280 3.09 -2.97 9.65
CA GLN A 280 3.41 -3.11 8.24
C GLN A 280 4.91 -2.92 7.97
N ILE A 281 5.53 -1.91 8.57
CA ILE A 281 6.99 -1.70 8.52
C ILE A 281 7.71 -2.97 8.95
N LYS A 282 7.30 -3.55 10.10
CA LYS A 282 7.91 -4.77 10.64
C LYS A 282 7.78 -5.97 9.70
N ARG A 283 6.63 -6.16 9.03
CA ARG A 283 6.43 -7.26 8.09
C ARG A 283 7.31 -7.12 6.85
N VAL A 284 7.32 -5.93 6.23
CA VAL A 284 8.13 -5.66 5.03
C VAL A 284 9.62 -5.71 5.35
N TYR A 285 10.05 -5.13 6.49
CA TYR A 285 11.43 -5.23 6.98
C TYR A 285 11.89 -6.68 7.11
N LYS A 286 11.07 -7.53 7.77
CA LYS A 286 11.42 -8.94 7.96
C LYS A 286 11.55 -9.70 6.63
N ALA A 287 10.68 -9.43 5.67
CA ALA A 287 10.78 -10.06 4.35
C ALA A 287 12.05 -9.61 3.62
N ALA A 288 12.38 -8.32 3.67
CA ALA A 288 13.61 -7.79 3.08
C ALA A 288 14.87 -8.37 3.77
N ALA A 289 14.89 -8.40 5.11
CA ALA A 289 16.00 -8.97 5.86
C ALA A 289 16.21 -10.47 5.59
N ALA A 290 15.10 -11.23 5.46
CA ALA A 290 15.15 -12.62 5.06
C ALA A 290 15.78 -12.80 3.67
N PHE A 291 15.39 -11.96 2.70
CA PHE A 291 15.97 -11.98 1.37
C PHE A 291 17.50 -11.71 1.40
N TYR A 292 17.93 -10.67 2.11
CA TYR A 292 19.36 -10.35 2.22
C TYR A 292 20.15 -11.44 2.94
N MET A 293 19.60 -12.06 3.98
CA MET A 293 20.20 -13.23 4.64
C MET A 293 20.43 -14.38 3.65
N LEU A 294 19.42 -14.70 2.81
CA LEU A 294 19.54 -15.72 1.77
C LEU A 294 20.65 -15.35 0.77
N ARG A 295 20.60 -14.12 0.26
CA ARG A 295 21.58 -13.61 -0.70
C ARG A 295 23.01 -13.69 -0.18
N GLU A 296 23.27 -13.17 1.01
CA GLU A 296 24.57 -13.19 1.66
C GLU A 296 25.06 -14.62 1.91
N GLY A 297 24.17 -15.48 2.43
CA GLY A 297 24.48 -16.89 2.67
C GLY A 297 24.87 -17.63 1.38
N LEU A 298 24.31 -17.26 0.22
CA LEU A 298 24.67 -17.86 -1.05
C LEU A 298 25.98 -17.30 -1.64
N LEU A 299 26.25 -15.99 -1.45
CA LEU A 299 27.45 -15.32 -1.98
C LEU A 299 28.73 -15.64 -1.24
N LEU A 300 28.67 -15.94 0.07
CA LEU A 300 29.83 -16.19 0.94
C LEU A 300 30.72 -17.39 0.51
N ASN A 301 30.31 -18.23 -0.45
CA ASN A 301 31.04 -19.42 -0.89
C ASN A 301 31.05 -19.58 -2.43
N GLN A 302 31.18 -18.51 -3.18
CA GLN A 302 31.18 -18.57 -4.65
C GLN A 302 32.47 -19.16 -5.26
N ASP A 303 33.52 -19.44 -4.48
CA ASP A 303 34.78 -19.97 -4.97
C ASP A 303 34.78 -21.49 -5.26
N GLU A 304 33.71 -22.21 -4.84
CA GLU A 304 33.55 -23.63 -5.17
C GLU A 304 32.30 -23.84 -6.01
N TYR A 305 32.46 -24.50 -7.16
CA TYR A 305 31.34 -24.99 -7.99
C TYR A 305 30.53 -26.03 -7.18
N VAL A 306 29.49 -25.57 -6.49
CA VAL A 306 28.66 -26.40 -5.62
C VAL A 306 27.74 -27.24 -6.49
N GLN A 307 27.90 -28.57 -6.53
CA GLN A 307 27.00 -29.50 -7.22
C GLN A 307 25.57 -29.40 -6.66
N GLU A 308 24.56 -29.64 -7.49
CA GLU A 308 23.14 -29.47 -7.21
C GLU A 308 22.68 -30.03 -5.84
N PRO A 309 23.05 -31.25 -5.39
CA PRO A 309 22.64 -31.75 -4.08
C PRO A 309 23.17 -30.95 -2.89
N ALA A 310 24.36 -30.32 -3.03
CA ALA A 310 24.93 -29.49 -1.97
C ALA A 310 24.29 -28.10 -1.95
N LEU A 311 23.91 -27.54 -3.11
CA LEU A 311 23.18 -26.28 -3.21
C LEU A 311 21.78 -26.43 -2.58
N GLU A 312 21.03 -27.49 -2.86
CA GLU A 312 19.72 -27.73 -2.26
C GLU A 312 19.78 -27.79 -0.74
N LYS A 313 20.72 -28.56 -0.18
CA LYS A 313 20.91 -28.63 1.28
C LYS A 313 21.27 -27.28 1.91
N LYS A 314 22.10 -26.50 1.24
CA LYS A 314 22.47 -25.16 1.69
C LYS A 314 21.26 -24.22 1.68
N LEU A 315 20.46 -24.25 0.60
CA LEU A 315 19.22 -23.47 0.47
C LEU A 315 18.19 -23.89 1.54
N GLU A 316 17.98 -25.19 1.74
CA GLU A 316 17.10 -25.70 2.79
C GLU A 316 17.49 -25.19 4.17
N HIS A 317 18.81 -25.28 4.50
CA HIS A 317 19.30 -24.80 5.77
C HIS A 317 19.08 -23.29 5.96
N LEU A 318 19.46 -22.47 4.98
CA LEU A 318 19.25 -21.02 5.02
C LEU A 318 17.75 -20.66 5.09
N TRP A 319 16.92 -21.38 4.35
CA TRP A 319 15.48 -21.16 4.33
C TRP A 319 14.83 -21.46 5.68
N LYS A 320 15.17 -22.60 6.28
CA LYS A 320 14.66 -22.99 7.61
C LYS A 320 15.18 -22.05 8.71
N LEU A 321 16.47 -21.74 8.71
CA LEU A 321 17.08 -20.84 9.69
C LEU A 321 16.48 -19.42 9.60
N GLY A 322 16.28 -18.93 8.40
CA GLY A 322 15.63 -17.63 8.18
C GLY A 322 14.17 -17.63 8.59
N ALA A 323 13.44 -18.74 8.44
CA ALA A 323 12.07 -18.85 8.92
C ALA A 323 11.99 -18.76 10.46
N LEU A 324 12.97 -19.26 11.16
CA LEU A 324 13.07 -19.11 12.62
C LEU A 324 13.39 -17.68 13.04
N THR A 325 14.24 -17.00 12.27
CA THR A 325 14.69 -15.63 12.57
C THR A 325 13.65 -14.58 12.22
N TYR A 326 13.06 -14.66 11.03
CA TYR A 326 12.16 -13.63 10.47
C TYR A 326 10.68 -14.06 10.42
N GLY A 327 10.41 -15.34 10.62
CA GLY A 327 9.08 -15.95 10.57
C GLY A 327 8.71 -16.48 9.19
N LYS A 328 7.87 -17.52 9.16
CA LYS A 328 7.38 -18.17 7.92
C LYS A 328 6.74 -17.17 6.94
N ALA A 329 5.98 -16.18 7.46
CA ALA A 329 5.32 -15.18 6.63
C ALA A 329 6.30 -14.35 5.78
N ALA A 330 7.47 -13.99 6.32
CA ALA A 330 8.51 -13.29 5.59
C ALA A 330 9.02 -14.11 4.39
N TRP A 331 9.24 -15.40 4.58
CA TRP A 331 9.67 -16.30 3.51
C TRP A 331 8.60 -16.59 2.48
N LEU A 332 7.33 -16.69 2.89
CA LEU A 332 6.21 -16.80 1.95
C LEU A 332 6.09 -15.54 1.06
N THR A 333 6.40 -14.36 1.60
CA THR A 333 6.48 -13.14 0.82
C THR A 333 7.55 -13.26 -0.29
N ILE A 334 8.77 -13.68 0.06
CA ILE A 334 9.85 -13.89 -0.91
C ILE A 334 9.50 -14.99 -1.93
N TYR A 335 8.93 -16.10 -1.45
CA TYR A 335 8.45 -17.17 -2.32
C TYR A 335 7.43 -16.67 -3.33
N ASN A 336 6.45 -15.87 -2.90
CA ASN A 336 5.41 -15.34 -3.79
C ASN A 336 6.00 -14.38 -4.84
N ILE A 337 7.00 -13.56 -4.49
CA ILE A 337 7.72 -12.71 -5.44
C ILE A 337 8.42 -13.57 -6.50
N LEU A 338 9.12 -14.61 -6.07
CA LEU A 338 9.77 -15.55 -6.99
C LEU A 338 8.79 -16.30 -7.89
N ALA A 339 7.61 -16.66 -7.35
CA ALA A 339 6.60 -17.38 -8.11
C ALA A 339 6.02 -16.55 -9.28
N VAL A 340 5.95 -15.23 -9.12
CA VAL A 340 5.48 -14.33 -10.20
C VAL A 340 6.59 -13.88 -11.14
N GLU A 341 7.85 -13.83 -10.68
CA GLU A 341 9.02 -13.47 -11.47
C GLU A 341 10.23 -14.34 -11.11
N PRO A 342 10.33 -15.55 -11.68
CA PRO A 342 11.37 -16.51 -11.32
C PRO A 342 12.81 -16.01 -11.55
N ARG A 343 13.02 -15.10 -12.50
CA ARG A 343 14.33 -14.51 -12.80
C ARG A 343 14.70 -13.31 -11.96
N TRP A 344 13.78 -12.85 -11.09
CA TRP A 344 14.04 -11.66 -10.27
C TRP A 344 15.30 -11.79 -9.41
N MET A 345 15.62 -12.98 -8.92
CA MET A 345 16.82 -13.22 -8.12
C MET A 345 18.14 -13.02 -8.90
N GLU A 346 18.12 -13.18 -10.22
CA GLU A 346 19.33 -13.00 -11.06
C GLU A 346 19.83 -11.54 -10.97
N SER A 347 18.92 -10.57 -10.97
CA SER A 347 19.28 -9.16 -10.83
C SER A 347 19.94 -8.83 -9.48
N HIS A 348 19.89 -9.76 -8.53
CA HIS A 348 20.48 -9.65 -7.19
C HIS A 348 21.69 -10.55 -7.00
N GLY A 349 22.20 -11.18 -8.09
CA GLY A 349 23.37 -12.04 -8.05
C GLY A 349 23.10 -13.46 -7.53
N ILE A 350 21.85 -13.90 -7.49
CA ILE A 350 21.43 -15.27 -7.12
C ILE A 350 21.14 -16.03 -8.41
N THR A 351 21.66 -17.26 -8.54
CA THR A 351 21.51 -18.06 -9.76
C THR A 351 20.07 -18.50 -10.02
N VAL A 352 19.71 -18.67 -11.30
CA VAL A 352 18.39 -19.23 -11.72
C VAL A 352 18.12 -20.58 -11.08
N GLU A 353 19.16 -21.41 -10.98
CA GLU A 353 19.10 -22.74 -10.37
C GLU A 353 18.65 -22.64 -8.91
N ALA A 354 19.26 -21.76 -8.11
CA ALA A 354 18.86 -21.54 -6.73
C ALA A 354 17.39 -21.08 -6.62
N GLY A 355 16.95 -20.17 -7.49
CA GLY A 355 15.56 -19.74 -7.57
C GLY A 355 14.60 -20.89 -7.92
N SER A 356 14.96 -21.75 -8.85
CA SER A 356 14.17 -22.92 -9.25
C SER A 356 14.04 -23.95 -8.12
N ILE A 357 15.12 -24.21 -7.39
CA ILE A 357 15.09 -25.10 -6.22
C ILE A 357 14.18 -24.53 -5.13
N VAL A 358 14.28 -23.23 -4.84
CA VAL A 358 13.39 -22.57 -3.87
C VAL A 358 11.92 -22.66 -4.29
N LEU A 359 11.60 -22.45 -5.56
CA LEU A 359 10.23 -22.58 -6.06
C LEU A 359 9.69 -24.01 -5.96
N SER A 360 10.53 -25.03 -6.17
CA SER A 360 10.11 -26.42 -6.10
C SER A 360 9.98 -26.93 -4.67
N ARG A 361 10.84 -26.48 -3.74
CA ARG A 361 11.01 -27.08 -2.41
C ARG A 361 10.67 -26.14 -1.24
N GLY A 362 10.70 -24.81 -1.46
CA GLY A 362 10.65 -23.81 -0.38
C GLY A 362 9.42 -23.92 0.52
N LYS A 363 8.24 -24.20 -0.02
CA LYS A 363 7.03 -24.43 0.80
C LYS A 363 7.15 -25.69 1.64
N GLU A 364 7.60 -26.79 1.04
CA GLU A 364 7.81 -28.06 1.74
C GLU A 364 8.78 -27.89 2.92
N TRP A 365 9.87 -27.14 2.74
CA TRP A 365 10.82 -26.87 3.82
C TRP A 365 10.20 -26.07 4.98
N LEU A 366 9.29 -25.12 4.69
CA LEU A 366 8.56 -24.38 5.73
C LEU A 366 7.54 -25.28 6.47
N ASP A 367 6.88 -26.19 5.75
CA ASP A 367 5.90 -27.10 6.32
C ASP A 367 6.58 -28.22 7.13
N ALA A 368 7.79 -28.59 6.76
CA ALA A 368 8.60 -29.59 7.48
C ALA A 368 9.21 -29.08 8.80
N LEU A 369 9.09 -27.79 9.15
CA LEU A 369 9.54 -27.27 10.45
C LEU A 369 8.68 -27.86 11.59
N ILE A 370 9.32 -28.65 12.43
CA ILE A 370 8.68 -29.30 13.60
C ILE A 370 8.22 -28.23 14.62
N VAL A 371 9.05 -27.21 14.79
CA VAL A 371 8.80 -26.03 15.63
C VAL A 371 9.22 -24.78 14.86
N ASP A 372 8.49 -23.66 15.03
CA ASP A 372 8.80 -22.38 14.38
C ASP A 372 8.90 -21.21 15.37
N SER A 373 8.70 -21.49 16.65
CA SER A 373 8.76 -20.47 17.71
C SER A 373 9.12 -21.08 19.05
N LEU A 374 9.71 -20.25 19.92
CA LEU A 374 10.07 -20.66 21.29
C LEU A 374 8.88 -21.19 22.10
N LYS A 375 7.65 -20.78 21.76
CA LYS A 375 6.43 -21.23 22.45
C LYS A 375 6.08 -22.70 22.17
N GLN A 376 6.61 -23.27 21.11
CA GLN A 376 6.37 -24.66 20.71
C GLN A 376 7.40 -25.64 21.28
N LEU A 377 8.50 -25.12 21.84
CA LEU A 377 9.45 -25.97 22.57
C LEU A 377 8.80 -26.51 23.84
N GLN A 378 9.11 -27.79 24.16
CA GLN A 378 8.67 -28.44 25.40
C GLN A 378 9.43 -27.93 26.64
N VAL A 379 10.38 -27.03 26.46
CA VAL A 379 11.16 -26.39 27.53
C VAL A 379 11.15 -24.88 27.33
N GLY A 380 10.77 -24.14 28.38
CA GLY A 380 10.83 -22.69 28.43
C GLY A 380 11.90 -22.18 29.38
N GLY A 381 11.98 -20.86 29.51
CA GLY A 381 13.00 -20.24 30.39
C GLY A 381 12.89 -20.62 31.88
N LYS A 382 11.66 -20.90 32.36
CA LYS A 382 11.43 -21.36 33.75
C LYS A 382 11.98 -22.76 34.00
N GLU A 383 11.74 -23.68 33.09
CA GLU A 383 12.19 -25.04 33.13
C GLU A 383 13.74 -25.10 33.05
N LEU A 384 14.34 -24.30 32.15
CA LEU A 384 15.82 -24.19 32.08
C LEU A 384 16.40 -23.69 33.37
N LEU A 385 15.87 -22.62 33.98
CA LEU A 385 16.36 -22.06 35.22
C LEU A 385 16.22 -23.05 36.38
N ALA A 386 15.17 -23.88 36.41
CA ALA A 386 15.00 -24.89 37.46
C ALA A 386 16.03 -26.01 37.40
N HIS A 387 16.52 -26.37 36.21
CA HIS A 387 17.54 -27.43 36.03
C HIS A 387 18.99 -26.89 36.09
N MET A 388 19.19 -25.62 35.76
CA MET A 388 20.51 -24.96 35.84
C MET A 388 20.76 -24.42 37.24
N ASN A 389 20.80 -25.28 38.25
CA ASN A 389 21.06 -24.95 39.66
C ASN A 389 22.27 -24.03 39.80
N ASN A 390 22.06 -22.85 40.41
CA ASN A 390 23.02 -21.79 40.70
C ASN A 390 23.28 -20.72 39.61
N LYS A 391 22.51 -20.63 38.52
CA LYS A 391 22.64 -19.53 37.58
C LYS A 391 21.49 -18.52 37.70
N SER A 392 21.86 -17.23 37.81
CA SER A 392 20.89 -16.14 37.77
C SER A 392 20.27 -16.00 36.37
N PRO A 393 19.01 -15.59 36.27
CA PRO A 393 18.40 -15.24 34.98
C PRO A 393 19.24 -14.19 34.23
N GLY A 394 19.48 -14.40 32.94
CA GLY A 394 20.33 -13.51 32.13
C GLY A 394 20.13 -13.75 30.63
N PRO A 395 20.87 -13.03 29.76
CA PRO A 395 20.79 -13.18 28.30
C PRO A 395 21.05 -14.61 27.82
N TRP A 396 21.86 -15.38 28.54
CA TRP A 396 22.16 -16.77 28.23
C TRP A 396 20.92 -17.66 28.08
N VAL A 397 19.82 -17.38 28.82
CA VAL A 397 18.56 -18.13 28.68
C VAL A 397 18.00 -18.01 27.27
N THR A 398 18.03 -16.81 26.71
CA THR A 398 17.58 -16.56 25.35
C THR A 398 18.48 -17.23 24.33
N GLU A 399 19.78 -17.21 24.53
CA GLU A 399 20.77 -17.87 23.65
C GLU A 399 20.54 -19.37 23.62
N VAL A 400 20.41 -20.01 24.80
CA VAL A 400 20.10 -21.44 24.89
C VAL A 400 18.78 -21.79 24.23
N LEU A 401 17.72 -21.04 24.52
CA LEU A 401 16.39 -21.29 23.90
C LEU A 401 16.43 -21.16 22.38
N ASN A 402 17.16 -20.18 21.84
CA ASN A 402 17.32 -20.03 20.39
C ASN A 402 18.14 -21.19 19.78
N HIS A 403 19.18 -21.67 20.47
CA HIS A 403 19.93 -22.86 20.05
C HIS A 403 18.99 -24.08 20.01
N LEU A 404 18.26 -24.36 21.09
CA LEU A 404 17.30 -25.48 21.15
C LEU A 404 16.24 -25.38 20.06
N LEU A 405 15.71 -24.17 19.82
CA LEU A 405 14.75 -23.94 18.75
C LEU A 405 15.36 -24.31 17.39
N GLN A 406 16.58 -23.86 17.13
CA GLN A 406 17.27 -24.11 15.87
C GLN A 406 17.52 -25.61 15.64
N GLU A 407 18.09 -26.31 16.63
CA GLU A 407 18.40 -27.74 16.53
C GLU A 407 17.12 -28.60 16.37
N THR A 408 16.06 -28.22 17.10
CA THR A 408 14.79 -28.93 17.01
C THR A 408 14.11 -28.68 15.66
N ALA A 409 14.07 -27.43 15.19
CA ALA A 409 13.46 -27.08 13.93
C ALA A 409 14.17 -27.71 12.71
N LEU A 410 15.49 -27.88 12.81
CA LEU A 410 16.30 -28.55 11.78
C LEU A 410 16.24 -30.08 11.86
N GLY A 411 15.48 -30.64 12.83
CA GLY A 411 15.30 -32.09 13.01
C GLY A 411 16.52 -32.80 13.61
N ARG A 412 17.47 -32.06 14.20
CA ARG A 412 18.68 -32.61 14.83
C ARG A 412 18.45 -33.02 16.29
N LEU A 413 17.47 -32.36 16.94
CA LEU A 413 17.11 -32.58 18.32
C LEU A 413 15.61 -32.84 18.45
N PRO A 414 15.15 -33.96 19.03
CA PRO A 414 13.73 -34.18 19.30
C PRO A 414 13.17 -33.15 20.28
N ASN A 415 11.91 -32.72 20.06
CA ASN A 415 11.24 -31.78 20.97
C ASN A 415 10.72 -32.49 22.23
N GLU A 416 11.64 -33.03 23.02
CA GLU A 416 11.37 -33.77 24.25
C GLU A 416 12.12 -33.11 25.42
N THR A 417 11.43 -32.88 26.53
CA THR A 417 11.95 -32.11 27.67
C THR A 417 13.30 -32.63 28.17
N CYS A 418 13.46 -33.94 28.31
CA CYS A 418 14.72 -34.53 28.81
C CYS A 418 15.91 -34.31 27.86
N LEU A 419 15.68 -34.45 26.54
CA LEU A 419 16.71 -34.25 25.51
C LEU A 419 17.06 -32.77 25.35
N LEU A 420 16.05 -31.90 25.39
CA LEU A 420 16.26 -30.44 25.33
C LEU A 420 17.08 -29.92 26.52
N ILE A 421 16.82 -30.43 27.72
CA ILE A 421 17.57 -30.05 28.90
C ILE A 421 19.02 -30.57 28.84
N ALA A 422 19.22 -31.81 28.42
CA ALA A 422 20.58 -32.38 28.28
C ALA A 422 21.40 -31.58 27.25
N GLU A 423 20.81 -31.20 26.12
CA GLU A 423 21.46 -30.35 25.12
C GLU A 423 21.76 -28.94 25.69
N ALA A 424 20.80 -28.36 26.42
CA ALA A 424 21.01 -27.06 27.07
C ALA A 424 22.18 -27.06 28.03
N GLU A 425 22.33 -28.11 28.83
CA GLU A 425 23.50 -28.29 29.78
C GLU A 425 24.82 -28.37 29.02
N GLN A 426 24.85 -29.13 27.91
CA GLN A 426 26.06 -29.25 27.08
C GLN A 426 26.39 -27.90 26.42
N PHE A 427 25.42 -27.19 25.86
CA PHE A 427 25.61 -25.90 25.22
C PHE A 427 26.14 -24.86 26.20
N VAL A 428 25.55 -24.75 27.40
CA VAL A 428 25.99 -23.81 28.45
C VAL A 428 27.41 -24.13 28.90
N LYS A 429 27.78 -25.43 29.08
CA LYS A 429 29.11 -25.86 29.47
C LYS A 429 30.15 -25.54 28.39
N TYR A 430 29.82 -25.77 27.12
CA TYR A 430 30.76 -25.58 26.01
C TYR A 430 31.04 -24.08 25.77
N HIS A 431 30.03 -23.24 25.91
CA HIS A 431 30.14 -21.80 25.65
C HIS A 431 30.50 -20.97 26.90
N ASN A 432 30.67 -21.61 28.06
CA ASN A 432 30.94 -20.94 29.36
C ASN A 432 29.89 -19.85 29.70
N LEU A 433 28.65 -20.06 29.31
CA LEU A 433 27.51 -19.15 29.49
C LEU A 433 27.02 -19.12 30.94
#